data_92ea711e4dbc8590805ad12022e441d1
#
_entry.id   92ea711e4dbc8590805ad12022e441d1
#
_cell.length_a   1.000
_cell.length_b   1.000
_cell.length_c   1.000
_cell.angle_alpha   90.00
_cell.angle_beta   90.00
_cell.angle_gamma   90.00
#
_symmetry.space_group_name_H-M   'P 1'
#
loop_
_entity.id
_entity.type
_entity.pdbx_description
1 polymer ?
#
loop_
_entity_poly.entity_id
_entity_poly.type
_entity_poly.pdbx_seq_one_letter_code
_entity_poly.pdbx_strand_id
1 'polypeptide(L)'
;VHNAVFNIAQFWDGRAKDLAEQAKGPVQASVEMNNTPEGAVKTLKSMPGYEKAFAAAFPDKEKPVTFDNMARAIEVFEATLITPNAPFDKFLKGDSDALSSRQKEGLSLFMDKGCVACHSGINVGGQGYFPFGVVEKPGAEILPPADKGRYVVTKTASDEYVFRSPPLRNIERTPPYFHSGQVWNLEAAVKVMGSAQLGATLTDQEASQIRAFLVALNGDLPEVTHPLLPERTAETPRPVLETEQR
;
A
#
# COMPACT_ATOMS: atom_id res chain seq x y z
N VAL A 1 -3.86 1.71 -2.09
CA VAL A 1 -4.75 0.65 -1.59
C VAL A 1 -4.87 -0.53 -2.56
N HIS A 2 -4.76 -0.30 -3.89
CA HIS A 2 -4.89 -1.37 -4.87
C HIS A 2 -3.96 -2.56 -4.53
N ASN A 3 -4.50 -3.77 -4.63
CA ASN A 3 -3.82 -5.04 -4.35
C ASN A 3 -3.30 -5.19 -2.91
N ALA A 4 -3.66 -4.31 -1.97
CA ALA A 4 -3.16 -4.36 -0.60
C ALA A 4 -3.56 -5.64 0.14
N VAL A 5 -4.65 -6.29 -0.26
CA VAL A 5 -5.12 -7.59 0.28
C VAL A 5 -4.08 -8.70 0.13
N PHE A 6 -3.18 -8.61 -0.85
CA PHE A 6 -2.15 -9.60 -1.09
C PHE A 6 -0.86 -9.36 -0.29
N ASN A 7 -0.75 -8.28 0.47
CA ASN A 7 0.41 -8.03 1.32
C ASN A 7 0.36 -8.88 2.60
N ILE A 8 1.53 -9.30 3.08
CA ILE A 8 1.61 -10.10 4.32
C ILE A 8 1.23 -9.30 5.58
N ALA A 9 1.34 -7.97 5.52
CA ALA A 9 0.92 -7.02 6.53
C ALA A 9 0.81 -5.63 5.90
N GLN A 10 0.22 -4.67 6.61
CA GLN A 10 0.05 -3.32 6.12
C GLN A 10 1.04 -2.35 6.77
N PHE A 11 1.21 -1.17 6.14
CA PHE A 11 2.27 -0.20 6.37
C PHE A 11 3.67 -0.70 5.97
N TRP A 12 4.64 0.21 5.91
CA TRP A 12 6.02 -0.10 5.56
C TRP A 12 6.73 -0.96 6.60
N ASP A 13 6.42 -0.76 7.88
CA ASP A 13 6.97 -1.47 9.03
C ASP A 13 6.19 -2.75 9.39
N GLY A 14 5.03 -2.97 8.76
CA GLY A 14 4.16 -4.12 9.01
C GLY A 14 3.45 -4.09 10.36
N ARG A 15 3.19 -2.89 10.92
CA ARG A 15 2.55 -2.75 12.23
C ARG A 15 1.08 -3.15 12.28
N ALA A 16 0.39 -3.23 11.14
CA ALA A 16 -0.97 -3.75 11.04
C ALA A 16 -0.97 -5.10 10.30
N LYS A 17 -1.54 -6.13 10.92
CA LYS A 17 -1.52 -7.51 10.41
C LYS A 17 -2.41 -7.72 9.18
N ASP A 18 -3.48 -6.94 9.07
CA ASP A 18 -4.49 -7.04 8.01
C ASP A 18 -5.06 -5.65 7.66
N LEU A 19 -5.95 -5.59 6.67
CA LEU A 19 -6.57 -4.36 6.22
C LEU A 19 -7.52 -3.76 7.28
N ALA A 20 -8.22 -4.61 8.05
CA ALA A 20 -9.11 -4.12 9.12
C ALA A 20 -8.31 -3.41 10.22
N GLU A 21 -7.16 -3.95 10.61
CA GLU A 21 -6.29 -3.30 11.60
C GLU A 21 -5.70 -2.01 11.03
N GLN A 22 -5.30 -2.01 9.77
CA GLN A 22 -4.82 -0.81 9.08
C GLN A 22 -5.89 0.29 9.07
N ALA A 23 -7.14 -0.04 8.71
CA ALA A 23 -8.24 0.93 8.60
C ALA A 23 -8.54 1.66 9.92
N LYS A 24 -8.24 1.06 11.06
CA LYS A 24 -8.40 1.69 12.37
C LYS A 24 -7.41 2.83 12.63
N GLY A 25 -6.21 2.75 12.02
CA GLY A 25 -5.14 3.71 12.22
C GLY A 25 -5.52 5.13 11.80
N PRO A 26 -5.82 5.38 10.51
CA PRO A 26 -6.18 6.71 9.99
C PRO A 26 -7.35 7.36 10.72
N VAL A 27 -8.33 6.57 11.16
CA VAL A 27 -9.49 7.10 11.91
C VAL A 27 -9.05 7.75 13.22
N GLN A 28 -8.03 7.19 13.88
CA GLN A 28 -7.59 7.62 15.21
C GLN A 28 -6.39 8.58 15.17
N ALA A 29 -5.62 8.57 14.09
CA ALA A 29 -4.41 9.38 13.97
C ALA A 29 -4.74 10.88 14.04
N SER A 30 -4.07 11.61 14.94
CA SER A 30 -4.30 13.04 15.15
C SER A 30 -3.96 13.90 13.93
N VAL A 31 -3.05 13.43 13.10
CA VAL A 31 -2.63 14.10 11.85
C VAL A 31 -3.51 13.72 10.64
N GLU A 32 -4.50 12.84 10.84
CA GLU A 32 -5.41 12.38 9.78
C GLU A 32 -6.85 12.70 10.17
N MET A 33 -7.66 11.70 10.61
CA MET A 33 -9.07 11.93 10.94
C MET A 33 -9.32 12.40 12.38
N ASN A 34 -8.36 12.24 13.27
CA ASN A 34 -8.39 12.69 14.67
C ASN A 34 -9.71 12.34 15.38
N ASN A 35 -10.21 11.14 15.19
CA ASN A 35 -11.45 10.68 15.81
C ASN A 35 -11.16 9.58 16.85
N THR A 36 -12.17 9.23 17.64
CA THR A 36 -12.11 8.10 18.55
C THR A 36 -12.97 6.95 18.05
N PRO A 37 -12.69 5.70 18.48
CA PRO A 37 -13.56 4.55 18.18
C PRO A 37 -15.02 4.80 18.56
N GLU A 38 -15.24 5.39 19.74
CA GLU A 38 -16.57 5.74 20.26
C GLU A 38 -17.25 6.83 19.43
N GLY A 39 -16.48 7.85 19.03
CA GLY A 39 -16.94 8.95 18.18
C GLY A 39 -17.39 8.45 16.80
N ALA A 40 -16.59 7.59 16.17
CA ALA A 40 -16.92 6.98 14.89
C ALA A 40 -18.21 6.13 14.99
N VAL A 41 -18.31 5.27 16.01
CA VAL A 41 -19.50 4.44 16.25
C VAL A 41 -20.73 5.30 16.54
N LYS A 42 -20.60 6.34 17.36
CA LYS A 42 -21.69 7.30 17.65
C LYS A 42 -22.19 7.97 16.36
N THR A 43 -21.27 8.41 15.51
CA THR A 43 -21.61 9.02 14.23
C THR A 43 -22.37 8.05 13.33
N LEU A 44 -21.91 6.81 13.18
CA LEU A 44 -22.60 5.78 12.37
C LEU A 44 -23.99 5.47 12.92
N LYS A 45 -24.16 5.32 14.22
CA LYS A 45 -25.45 5.04 14.87
C LYS A 45 -26.45 6.18 14.77
N SER A 46 -25.99 7.42 14.62
CA SER A 46 -26.87 8.56 14.46
C SER A 46 -27.56 8.63 13.10
N MET A 47 -27.20 7.76 12.19
CA MET A 47 -27.73 7.67 10.82
C MET A 47 -28.44 6.32 10.61
N PRO A 48 -29.79 6.25 10.64
CA PRO A 48 -30.55 4.98 10.58
C PRO A 48 -30.22 4.11 9.35
N GLY A 49 -29.82 4.72 8.25
CA GLY A 49 -29.38 3.98 7.06
C GLY A 49 -28.14 3.14 7.30
N TYR A 50 -27.18 3.63 8.11
CA TYR A 50 -26.00 2.81 8.50
C TYR A 50 -26.38 1.71 9.47
N GLU A 51 -27.26 1.94 10.44
CA GLU A 51 -27.71 0.87 11.34
C GLU A 51 -28.33 -0.29 10.57
N LYS A 52 -29.20 0.04 9.60
CA LYS A 52 -29.80 -0.96 8.69
C LYS A 52 -28.76 -1.69 7.84
N ALA A 53 -27.79 -0.97 7.29
CA ALA A 53 -26.73 -1.57 6.46
C ALA A 53 -25.84 -2.50 7.28
N PHE A 54 -25.43 -2.08 8.48
CA PHE A 54 -24.63 -2.92 9.38
C PHE A 54 -25.40 -4.16 9.88
N ALA A 55 -26.71 -4.02 10.17
CA ALA A 55 -27.53 -5.18 10.54
C ALA A 55 -27.62 -6.20 9.39
N ALA A 56 -27.72 -5.74 8.17
CA ALA A 56 -27.73 -6.62 6.99
C ALA A 56 -26.35 -7.29 6.75
N ALA A 57 -25.24 -6.54 6.94
CA ALA A 57 -23.90 -7.06 6.72
C ALA A 57 -23.38 -7.99 7.83
N PHE A 58 -23.90 -7.85 9.06
CA PHE A 58 -23.51 -8.64 10.24
C PHE A 58 -24.74 -9.21 10.96
N PRO A 59 -25.50 -10.12 10.31
CA PRO A 59 -26.80 -10.59 10.81
C PRO A 59 -26.72 -11.35 12.14
N ASP A 60 -25.57 -11.99 12.43
CA ASP A 60 -25.35 -12.77 13.65
C ASP A 60 -24.92 -11.92 14.85
N LYS A 61 -24.87 -10.60 14.70
CA LYS A 61 -24.45 -9.68 15.76
C LYS A 61 -25.64 -8.93 16.34
N GLU A 62 -25.86 -9.05 17.64
CA GLU A 62 -26.88 -8.27 18.36
C GLU A 62 -26.63 -6.74 18.26
N LYS A 63 -25.34 -6.36 18.30
CA LYS A 63 -24.91 -4.95 18.15
C LYS A 63 -23.96 -4.83 16.95
N PRO A 64 -24.48 -4.72 15.72
CA PRO A 64 -23.66 -4.80 14.52
C PRO A 64 -22.80 -3.54 14.27
N VAL A 65 -23.21 -2.36 14.76
CA VAL A 65 -22.45 -1.12 14.59
C VAL A 65 -21.38 -1.02 15.67
N THR A 66 -20.19 -1.50 15.34
CA THR A 66 -18.98 -1.43 16.18
C THR A 66 -17.81 -0.89 15.37
N PHE A 67 -16.76 -0.43 16.05
CA PHE A 67 -15.53 0.02 15.40
C PHE A 67 -14.84 -1.12 14.64
N ASP A 68 -14.85 -2.34 15.19
CA ASP A 68 -14.30 -3.51 14.52
C ASP A 68 -15.10 -3.88 13.26
N ASN A 69 -16.43 -3.85 13.31
CA ASN A 69 -17.24 -4.13 12.13
C ASN A 69 -17.11 -3.05 11.06
N MET A 70 -16.92 -1.77 11.46
CA MET A 70 -16.58 -0.69 10.53
C MET A 70 -15.25 -1.00 9.82
N ALA A 71 -14.21 -1.32 10.57
CA ALA A 71 -12.91 -1.67 10.01
C ALA A 71 -13.00 -2.90 9.09
N ARG A 72 -13.79 -3.92 9.49
CA ARG A 72 -14.04 -5.11 8.66
C ARG A 72 -14.76 -4.78 7.35
N ALA A 73 -15.74 -3.88 7.38
CA ALA A 73 -16.43 -3.43 6.17
C ALA A 73 -15.46 -2.70 5.21
N ILE A 74 -14.56 -1.88 5.74
CA ILE A 74 -13.51 -1.22 4.96
C ILE A 74 -12.58 -2.27 4.34
N GLU A 75 -12.09 -3.23 5.13
CA GLU A 75 -11.25 -4.33 4.64
C GLU A 75 -11.89 -5.09 3.48
N VAL A 76 -13.17 -5.46 3.60
CA VAL A 76 -13.88 -6.18 2.53
C VAL A 76 -13.98 -5.34 1.26
N PHE A 77 -14.23 -4.04 1.39
CA PHE A 77 -14.21 -3.12 0.26
C PHE A 77 -12.80 -3.04 -0.36
N GLU A 78 -11.77 -2.82 0.44
CA GLU A 78 -10.38 -2.73 -0.04
C GLU A 78 -9.92 -4.02 -0.73
N ALA A 79 -10.39 -5.20 -0.26
CA ALA A 79 -10.10 -6.48 -0.88
C ALA A 79 -10.67 -6.61 -2.31
N THR A 80 -11.67 -5.81 -2.68
CA THR A 80 -12.18 -5.74 -4.06
C THR A 80 -11.33 -4.87 -4.98
N LEU A 81 -10.45 -4.04 -4.41
CA LEU A 81 -9.62 -3.10 -5.17
C LEU A 81 -8.37 -3.79 -5.76
N ILE A 82 -8.59 -4.77 -6.60
CA ILE A 82 -7.53 -5.51 -7.31
C ILE A 82 -7.36 -4.99 -8.73
N THR A 83 -6.15 -5.11 -9.28
CA THR A 83 -5.81 -4.67 -10.64
C THR A 83 -5.30 -5.86 -11.48
N PRO A 84 -6.21 -6.68 -12.02
CA PRO A 84 -5.86 -7.85 -12.81
C PRO A 84 -5.42 -7.46 -14.23
N ASN A 85 -5.08 -8.49 -15.02
CA ASN A 85 -4.87 -8.42 -16.47
C ASN A 85 -3.73 -7.49 -16.93
N ALA A 86 -2.73 -7.26 -16.06
CA ALA A 86 -1.53 -6.56 -16.50
C ALA A 86 -0.89 -7.29 -17.71
N PRO A 87 -0.20 -6.59 -18.63
CA PRO A 87 0.53 -7.23 -19.72
C PRO A 87 1.43 -8.38 -19.23
N PHE A 88 2.08 -8.22 -18.09
CA PHE A 88 2.88 -9.27 -17.46
C PHE A 88 2.05 -10.50 -17.06
N ASP A 89 0.82 -10.32 -16.58
CA ASP A 89 -0.07 -11.46 -16.25
C ASP A 89 -0.45 -12.27 -17.47
N LYS A 90 -0.70 -11.58 -18.61
CA LYS A 90 -0.99 -12.24 -19.89
C LYS A 90 0.22 -13.00 -20.40
N PHE A 91 1.41 -12.39 -20.29
CA PHE A 91 2.67 -13.04 -20.64
C PHE A 91 2.90 -14.33 -19.82
N LEU A 92 2.68 -14.29 -18.51
CA LEU A 92 2.78 -15.48 -17.64
C LEU A 92 1.76 -16.57 -17.98
N LYS A 93 0.62 -16.20 -18.59
CA LYS A 93 -0.40 -17.14 -19.09
C LYS A 93 -0.10 -17.70 -20.48
N GLY A 94 1.05 -17.35 -21.07
CA GLY A 94 1.54 -17.89 -22.35
C GLY A 94 1.34 -16.95 -23.54
N ASP A 95 0.80 -15.74 -23.36
CA ASP A 95 0.74 -14.73 -24.42
C ASP A 95 2.11 -14.06 -24.57
N SER A 96 2.92 -14.61 -25.47
CA SER A 96 4.28 -14.10 -25.73
C SER A 96 4.29 -12.67 -26.27
N ASP A 97 3.23 -12.21 -26.88
CA ASP A 97 3.13 -10.90 -27.51
C ASP A 97 2.59 -9.81 -26.57
N ALA A 98 2.16 -10.22 -25.37
CA ALA A 98 1.69 -9.28 -24.33
C ALA A 98 2.80 -8.34 -23.83
N LEU A 99 4.07 -8.71 -23.98
CA LEU A 99 5.22 -7.85 -23.66
C LEU A 99 5.97 -7.49 -24.96
N SER A 100 6.27 -6.19 -25.11
CA SER A 100 7.19 -5.72 -26.15
C SER A 100 8.62 -6.25 -25.91
N SER A 101 9.47 -6.23 -26.93
CA SER A 101 10.90 -6.63 -26.81
C SER A 101 11.59 -5.86 -25.68
N ARG A 102 11.37 -4.55 -25.58
CA ARG A 102 11.95 -3.70 -24.51
C ARG A 102 11.47 -4.10 -23.11
N GLN A 103 10.21 -4.49 -22.96
CA GLN A 103 9.68 -4.98 -21.67
C GLN A 103 10.25 -6.34 -21.29
N LYS A 104 10.48 -7.23 -22.26
CA LYS A 104 11.15 -8.51 -22.06
C LYS A 104 12.62 -8.33 -21.66
N GLU A 105 13.34 -7.41 -22.31
CA GLU A 105 14.70 -7.03 -21.92
C GLU A 105 14.74 -6.47 -20.49
N GLY A 106 13.78 -5.62 -20.12
CA GLY A 106 13.65 -5.09 -18.77
C GLY A 106 13.33 -6.16 -17.73
N LEU A 107 12.49 -7.14 -18.07
CA LEU A 107 12.23 -8.32 -17.22
C LEU A 107 13.49 -9.16 -17.02
N SER A 108 14.25 -9.41 -18.09
CA SER A 108 15.53 -10.13 -17.99
C SER A 108 16.50 -9.42 -17.07
N LEU A 109 16.69 -8.11 -17.27
CA LEU A 109 17.54 -7.28 -16.39
C LEU A 109 17.05 -7.29 -14.92
N PHE A 110 15.73 -7.21 -14.68
CA PHE A 110 15.15 -7.27 -13.35
C PHE A 110 15.47 -8.59 -12.64
N MET A 111 15.47 -9.70 -13.37
CA MET A 111 15.87 -11.02 -12.86
C MET A 111 17.39 -11.12 -12.68
N ASP A 112 18.16 -10.78 -13.69
CA ASP A 112 19.61 -10.96 -13.74
C ASP A 112 20.35 -10.09 -12.72
N LYS A 113 19.84 -8.89 -12.47
CA LYS A 113 20.36 -8.00 -11.42
C LYS A 113 19.95 -8.42 -10.01
N GLY A 114 19.00 -9.37 -9.85
CA GLY A 114 18.59 -9.92 -8.55
C GLY A 114 17.42 -9.21 -7.88
N CYS A 115 16.72 -8.29 -8.54
CA CYS A 115 15.56 -7.58 -7.98
C CYS A 115 14.46 -8.56 -7.52
N VAL A 116 14.33 -9.70 -8.21
CA VAL A 116 13.33 -10.75 -7.92
C VAL A 116 13.50 -11.38 -6.54
N ALA A 117 14.67 -11.28 -5.91
CA ALA A 117 14.91 -11.84 -4.58
C ALA A 117 13.97 -11.23 -3.52
N CYS A 118 13.65 -9.94 -3.66
CA CYS A 118 12.74 -9.22 -2.75
C CYS A 118 11.40 -8.87 -3.40
N HIS A 119 11.37 -8.77 -4.74
CA HIS A 119 10.20 -8.39 -5.52
C HIS A 119 9.67 -9.56 -6.35
N SER A 120 8.97 -10.47 -5.70
CA SER A 120 8.38 -11.68 -6.30
C SER A 120 6.96 -11.92 -5.82
N GLY A 121 6.33 -13.00 -6.26
CA GLY A 121 4.97 -13.38 -5.90
C GLY A 121 3.89 -12.56 -6.61
N ILE A 122 2.63 -12.77 -6.18
CA ILE A 122 1.43 -12.22 -6.84
C ILE A 122 1.48 -10.69 -6.99
N ASN A 123 2.06 -10.00 -6.03
CA ASN A 123 2.13 -8.53 -5.97
C ASN A 123 3.47 -7.99 -6.49
N VAL A 124 4.36 -8.86 -6.95
CA VAL A 124 5.76 -8.52 -7.30
C VAL A 124 6.39 -7.72 -6.14
N GLY A 125 6.31 -8.27 -4.94
CA GLY A 125 6.64 -7.66 -3.65
C GLY A 125 5.52 -7.84 -2.64
N GLY A 126 5.62 -7.19 -1.48
CA GLY A 126 4.61 -7.25 -0.42
C GLY A 126 4.69 -8.48 0.49
N GLN A 127 5.61 -9.42 0.23
CA GLN A 127 5.66 -10.74 0.85
C GLN A 127 6.80 -10.94 1.85
N GLY A 128 7.65 -9.95 2.07
CA GLY A 128 8.79 -10.08 2.98
C GLY A 128 9.27 -8.74 3.52
N TYR A 129 10.10 -8.83 4.55
CA TYR A 129 10.75 -7.69 5.18
C TYR A 129 12.24 -7.77 4.90
N PHE A 130 12.81 -6.65 4.46
CA PHE A 130 14.21 -6.59 4.07
C PHE A 130 14.85 -5.29 4.58
N PRO A 131 16.15 -5.32 4.95
CA PRO A 131 16.89 -4.11 5.25
C PRO A 131 16.93 -3.21 4.02
N PHE A 132 16.72 -1.90 4.19
CA PHE A 132 16.91 -0.94 3.12
C PHE A 132 18.31 -0.34 3.21
N GLY A 133 19.07 -0.46 2.13
CA GLY A 133 20.48 -0.11 2.10
C GLY A 133 21.40 -1.24 2.57
N VAL A 134 21.25 -2.44 1.98
CA VAL A 134 22.06 -3.63 2.30
C VAL A 134 23.53 -3.42 1.94
N VAL A 135 23.81 -2.84 0.78
CA VAL A 135 25.16 -2.60 0.28
C VAL A 135 25.60 -1.17 0.56
N GLU A 136 24.73 -0.20 0.26
CA GLU A 136 25.00 1.21 0.47
C GLU A 136 23.76 1.89 1.05
N LYS A 137 23.91 2.61 2.15
CA LYS A 137 22.80 3.39 2.70
C LYS A 137 22.52 4.58 1.79
N PRO A 138 21.27 4.73 1.32
CA PRO A 138 20.88 5.92 0.56
C PRO A 138 21.00 7.18 1.42
N GLY A 139 21.01 8.34 0.77
CA GLY A 139 21.03 9.63 1.46
C GLY A 139 19.92 9.79 2.50
N ALA A 140 20.15 10.65 3.50
CA ALA A 140 19.23 10.84 4.63
C ALA A 140 17.83 11.33 4.23
N GLU A 141 17.69 11.92 3.05
CA GLU A 141 16.40 12.31 2.47
C GLU A 141 15.57 11.09 2.03
N ILE A 142 16.23 10.02 1.58
CA ILE A 142 15.58 8.78 1.13
C ILE A 142 15.41 7.80 2.30
N LEU A 143 16.42 7.72 3.17
CA LEU A 143 16.42 6.91 4.40
C LEU A 143 16.63 7.81 5.62
N PRO A 144 15.58 8.49 6.11
CA PRO A 144 15.69 9.37 7.26
C PRO A 144 16.18 8.62 8.50
N PRO A 145 17.21 9.11 9.21
CA PRO A 145 17.77 8.42 10.39
C PRO A 145 16.77 8.19 11.53
N ALA A 146 15.72 9.01 11.59
CA ALA A 146 14.66 8.89 12.60
C ALA A 146 13.67 7.77 12.29
N ASP A 147 13.51 7.39 11.01
CA ASP A 147 12.64 6.28 10.62
C ASP A 147 13.39 4.95 10.73
N LYS A 148 13.19 4.27 11.85
CA LYS A 148 13.83 3.01 12.18
C LYS A 148 13.14 1.79 11.55
N GLY A 149 12.10 1.99 10.74
CA GLY A 149 11.36 0.91 10.10
C GLY A 149 10.76 -0.08 11.12
N ARG A 150 10.86 -1.37 10.81
CA ARG A 150 10.26 -2.44 11.61
C ARG A 150 10.76 -2.52 13.06
N TYR A 151 11.95 -1.99 13.35
CA TYR A 151 12.44 -1.86 14.73
C TYR A 151 11.43 -1.17 15.67
N VAL A 152 10.66 -0.21 15.15
CA VAL A 152 9.64 0.49 15.95
C VAL A 152 8.56 -0.47 16.46
N VAL A 153 8.29 -1.54 15.71
CA VAL A 153 7.30 -2.57 16.05
C VAL A 153 7.89 -3.66 16.93
N THR A 154 9.04 -4.21 16.51
CA THR A 154 9.60 -5.44 17.12
C THR A 154 10.56 -5.17 18.28
N LYS A 155 11.15 -3.98 18.34
CA LYS A 155 12.25 -3.61 19.26
C LYS A 155 13.50 -4.51 19.13
N THR A 156 13.61 -5.23 18.03
CA THR A 156 14.73 -6.12 17.72
C THR A 156 15.76 -5.36 16.90
N ALA A 157 17.03 -5.34 17.35
CA ALA A 157 18.09 -4.54 16.72
C ALA A 157 18.34 -4.90 15.23
N SER A 158 18.17 -6.17 14.85
CA SER A 158 18.29 -6.61 13.46
C SER A 158 17.19 -6.08 12.54
N ASP A 159 16.11 -5.54 13.10
CA ASP A 159 14.99 -4.96 12.34
C ASP A 159 15.13 -3.45 12.12
N GLU A 160 16.26 -2.86 12.52
CA GLU A 160 16.53 -1.45 12.25
C GLU A 160 16.69 -1.19 10.75
N TYR A 161 15.94 -0.26 10.22
CA TYR A 161 15.83 0.05 8.78
C TYR A 161 15.34 -1.12 7.91
N VAL A 162 14.65 -2.08 8.52
CA VAL A 162 13.94 -3.13 7.81
C VAL A 162 12.55 -2.64 7.45
N PHE A 163 12.14 -2.85 6.20
CA PHE A 163 10.83 -2.49 5.68
C PHE A 163 10.23 -3.65 4.90
N ARG A 164 8.92 -3.68 4.81
CA ARG A 164 8.25 -4.58 3.89
C ARG A 164 8.61 -4.19 2.45
N SER A 165 9.05 -5.15 1.62
CA SER A 165 9.25 -4.86 0.20
C SER A 165 7.93 -4.37 -0.41
N PRO A 166 7.90 -3.18 -1.02
CA PRO A 166 6.64 -2.67 -1.56
C PRO A 166 6.20 -3.48 -2.79
N PRO A 167 4.87 -3.61 -3.01
CA PRO A 167 4.35 -4.13 -4.27
C PRO A 167 4.82 -3.28 -5.45
N LEU A 168 5.16 -3.92 -6.56
CA LEU A 168 5.52 -3.21 -7.79
C LEU A 168 4.38 -3.17 -8.81
N ARG A 169 3.25 -3.85 -8.55
CA ARG A 169 2.07 -3.68 -9.39
C ARG A 169 1.59 -2.23 -9.35
N ASN A 170 1.36 -1.66 -10.54
CA ASN A 170 0.97 -0.26 -10.75
C ASN A 170 1.98 0.79 -10.24
N ILE A 171 3.23 0.39 -9.97
CA ILE A 171 4.23 1.27 -9.38
C ILE A 171 4.46 2.55 -10.20
N GLU A 172 4.37 2.46 -11.51
CA GLU A 172 4.51 3.61 -12.42
C GLU A 172 3.47 4.72 -12.15
N ARG A 173 2.29 4.34 -11.60
CA ARG A 173 1.17 5.26 -11.33
C ARG A 173 1.17 5.83 -9.91
N THR A 174 2.13 5.46 -9.07
CA THR A 174 2.10 5.75 -7.63
C THR A 174 3.35 6.49 -7.10
N PRO A 175 3.87 7.53 -7.81
CA PRO A 175 4.85 8.40 -7.21
C PRO A 175 4.22 9.21 -6.05
N PRO A 176 5.00 9.67 -5.05
CA PRO A 176 6.44 9.49 -4.92
C PRO A 176 6.84 8.11 -4.38
N TYR A 177 8.10 7.73 -4.57
CA TYR A 177 8.65 6.42 -4.23
C TYR A 177 9.38 6.42 -2.88
N PHE A 178 9.60 5.22 -2.34
CA PHE A 178 10.13 4.91 -1.01
C PHE A 178 9.20 5.34 0.13
N HIS A 179 9.50 4.90 1.35
CA HIS A 179 8.73 5.24 2.56
C HIS A 179 8.82 6.74 2.91
N SER A 180 9.90 7.40 2.50
CA SER A 180 10.09 8.84 2.67
C SER A 180 9.35 9.70 1.63
N GLY A 181 8.94 9.12 0.49
CA GLY A 181 8.24 9.84 -0.56
C GLY A 181 9.08 10.92 -1.26
N GLN A 182 10.41 10.83 -1.24
CA GLN A 182 11.28 11.89 -1.75
C GLN A 182 11.69 11.71 -3.22
N VAL A 183 11.42 10.55 -3.81
CA VAL A 183 11.79 10.24 -5.20
C VAL A 183 10.56 10.21 -6.08
N TRP A 184 10.50 11.08 -7.09
CA TRP A 184 9.34 11.25 -7.98
C TRP A 184 9.50 10.57 -9.35
N ASN A 185 10.73 10.25 -9.73
CA ASN A 185 11.04 9.61 -11.01
C ASN A 185 11.31 8.12 -10.81
N LEU A 186 10.60 7.26 -11.56
CA LEU A 186 10.71 5.80 -11.41
C LEU A 186 12.10 5.28 -11.81
N GLU A 187 12.73 5.84 -12.84
CA GLU A 187 14.08 5.44 -13.23
C GLU A 187 15.12 5.82 -12.17
N ALA A 188 14.94 6.98 -11.53
CA ALA A 188 15.75 7.37 -10.38
C ALA A 188 15.56 6.39 -9.20
N ALA A 189 14.33 5.98 -8.91
CA ALA A 189 14.05 4.98 -7.87
C ALA A 189 14.71 3.63 -8.20
N VAL A 190 14.66 3.18 -9.45
CA VAL A 190 15.34 1.96 -9.92
C VAL A 190 16.85 2.05 -9.70
N LYS A 191 17.47 3.19 -10.00
CA LYS A 191 18.91 3.40 -9.77
C LYS A 191 19.29 3.38 -8.29
N VAL A 192 18.47 4.02 -7.44
CA VAL A 192 18.65 3.97 -5.98
C VAL A 192 18.58 2.53 -5.48
N MET A 193 17.61 1.74 -5.96
CA MET A 193 17.52 0.31 -5.59
C MET A 193 18.74 -0.47 -6.08
N GLY A 194 19.23 -0.16 -7.30
CA GLY A 194 20.45 -0.78 -7.84
C GLY A 194 21.66 -0.56 -6.92
N SER A 195 21.95 0.67 -6.54
CA SER A 195 23.09 1.00 -5.67
C SER A 195 22.88 0.51 -4.23
N ALA A 196 21.73 0.84 -3.64
CA ALA A 196 21.49 0.59 -2.22
C ALA A 196 21.35 -0.90 -1.88
N GLN A 197 20.67 -1.69 -2.71
CA GLN A 197 20.40 -3.09 -2.41
C GLN A 197 21.38 -4.06 -3.06
N LEU A 198 21.90 -3.74 -4.24
CA LEU A 198 22.65 -4.67 -5.09
C LEU A 198 24.11 -4.24 -5.31
N GLY A 199 24.49 -3.03 -4.90
CA GLY A 199 25.81 -2.45 -5.19
C GLY A 199 26.06 -2.28 -6.69
N ALA A 200 25.00 -2.17 -7.49
CA ALA A 200 25.06 -2.07 -8.94
C ALA A 200 24.81 -0.63 -9.40
N THR A 201 25.76 -0.07 -10.14
CA THR A 201 25.53 1.20 -10.85
C THR A 201 24.80 0.91 -12.16
N LEU A 202 23.50 1.17 -12.20
CA LEU A 202 22.70 1.01 -13.40
C LEU A 202 22.90 2.19 -14.34
N THR A 203 23.13 1.90 -15.62
CA THR A 203 23.14 2.91 -16.70
C THR A 203 21.73 3.47 -16.92
N ASP A 204 21.63 4.63 -17.59
CA ASP A 204 20.33 5.19 -17.98
C ASP A 204 19.51 4.24 -18.84
N GLN A 205 20.17 3.50 -19.73
CA GLN A 205 19.54 2.52 -20.59
C GLN A 205 18.97 1.35 -19.77
N GLU A 206 19.72 0.74 -18.84
CA GLU A 206 19.28 -0.35 -18.00
C GLU A 206 18.10 0.08 -17.09
N ALA A 207 18.20 1.25 -16.46
CA ALA A 207 17.12 1.80 -15.64
C ALA A 207 15.84 2.01 -16.46
N SER A 208 15.97 2.51 -17.70
CA SER A 208 14.85 2.73 -18.61
C SER A 208 14.24 1.41 -19.13
N GLN A 209 15.04 0.37 -19.33
CA GLN A 209 14.54 -0.97 -19.69
C GLN A 209 13.80 -1.62 -18.52
N ILE A 210 14.36 -1.56 -17.31
CA ILE A 210 13.67 -2.03 -16.08
C ILE A 210 12.36 -1.27 -15.89
N ARG A 211 12.35 0.07 -16.04
CA ARG A 211 11.11 0.86 -16.01
C ARG A 211 10.09 0.35 -17.04
N ALA A 212 10.52 0.02 -18.27
CA ALA A 212 9.60 -0.50 -19.28
C ALA A 212 8.92 -1.80 -18.82
N PHE A 213 9.65 -2.70 -18.15
CA PHE A 213 9.04 -3.87 -17.51
C PHE A 213 8.08 -3.47 -16.38
N LEU A 214 8.45 -2.55 -15.51
CA LEU A 214 7.59 -2.10 -14.40
C LEU A 214 6.26 -1.50 -14.90
N VAL A 215 6.25 -0.84 -16.05
CA VAL A 215 5.03 -0.37 -16.74
C VAL A 215 4.13 -1.55 -17.15
N ALA A 216 4.70 -2.69 -17.53
CA ALA A 216 3.93 -3.88 -17.85
C ALA A 216 3.22 -4.53 -16.64
N LEU A 217 3.49 -4.05 -15.42
CA LEU A 217 2.80 -4.44 -14.19
C LEU A 217 1.52 -3.63 -13.92
N ASN A 218 1.18 -2.67 -14.77
CA ASN A 218 -0.07 -1.91 -14.68
C ASN A 218 -1.24 -2.80 -15.12
N GLY A 219 -2.13 -3.12 -14.17
CA GLY A 219 -3.36 -3.85 -14.45
C GLY A 219 -4.56 -2.93 -14.68
N ASP A 220 -5.69 -3.56 -14.96
CA ASP A 220 -6.98 -2.88 -15.13
C ASP A 220 -7.43 -2.31 -13.78
N LEU A 221 -7.82 -1.04 -13.76
CA LEU A 221 -8.34 -0.43 -12.54
C LEU A 221 -9.76 -0.94 -12.26
N PRO A 222 -10.11 -1.23 -10.99
CA PRO A 222 -11.46 -1.66 -10.65
C PRO A 222 -12.46 -0.54 -10.90
N GLU A 223 -13.63 -0.90 -11.47
CA GLU A 223 -14.77 -0.01 -11.52
C GLU A 223 -15.44 0.02 -10.15
N VAL A 224 -15.50 1.21 -9.54
CA VAL A 224 -16.13 1.40 -8.23
C VAL A 224 -17.43 2.16 -8.40
N THR A 225 -18.55 1.50 -8.05
CA THR A 225 -19.83 2.16 -7.94
C THR A 225 -19.92 2.90 -6.62
N HIS A 226 -20.12 4.22 -6.68
CA HIS A 226 -20.31 5.05 -5.50
C HIS A 226 -21.77 4.96 -5.03
N PRO A 227 -22.04 4.37 -3.85
CA PRO A 227 -23.41 4.32 -3.32
C PRO A 227 -23.86 5.70 -2.83
N LEU A 228 -25.18 5.90 -2.80
CA LEU A 228 -25.75 7.00 -2.05
C LEU A 228 -25.53 6.73 -0.56
N LEU A 229 -24.86 7.66 0.10
CA LEU A 229 -24.59 7.53 1.53
C LEU A 229 -25.88 7.81 2.33
N PRO A 230 -26.07 7.13 3.49
CA PRO A 230 -27.14 7.43 4.41
C PRO A 230 -27.17 8.91 4.83
N GLU A 231 -28.38 9.47 4.90
CA GLU A 231 -28.56 10.87 5.29
C GLU A 231 -28.19 11.10 6.77
N ARG A 232 -27.58 12.26 7.02
CA ARG A 232 -27.34 12.74 8.37
C ARG A 232 -28.65 13.17 9.03
N THR A 233 -28.76 12.97 10.33
CA THR A 233 -29.85 13.51 11.14
C THR A 233 -29.41 14.77 11.88
N ALA A 234 -30.34 15.44 12.55
CA ALA A 234 -30.03 16.58 13.43
C ALA A 234 -29.10 16.18 14.60
N GLU A 235 -29.11 14.91 14.98
CA GLU A 235 -28.31 14.36 16.07
C GLU A 235 -26.91 13.87 15.62
N THR A 236 -26.65 13.84 14.30
CA THR A 236 -25.36 13.39 13.79
C THR A 236 -24.25 14.36 14.22
N PRO A 237 -23.22 13.88 14.93
CA PRO A 237 -22.12 14.72 15.36
C PRO A 237 -21.46 15.44 14.19
N ARG A 238 -21.18 16.72 14.38
CA ARG A 238 -20.40 17.50 13.41
C ARG A 238 -18.94 17.46 13.80
N PRO A 239 -18.00 17.48 12.84
CA PRO A 239 -16.59 17.64 13.14
C PRO A 239 -16.38 18.93 13.93
N VAL A 240 -15.62 18.86 15.01
CA VAL A 240 -15.11 20.05 15.70
C VAL A 240 -13.92 20.51 14.88
N LEU A 241 -14.10 21.58 14.12
CA LEU A 241 -12.98 22.24 13.48
C LEU A 241 -12.31 23.07 14.60
N GLU A 242 -11.12 22.70 15.03
CA GLU A 242 -10.26 23.56 15.84
C GLU A 242 -9.81 24.76 14.98
N THR A 243 -10.74 25.70 14.78
CA THR A 243 -10.41 27.05 14.39
C THR A 243 -10.32 27.85 15.68
N GLU A 244 -9.12 28.38 15.95
CA GLU A 244 -8.81 29.35 17.01
C GLU A 244 -8.25 28.79 18.32
N GLN A 245 -7.02 28.33 18.27
CA GLN A 245 -6.01 28.69 19.28
C GLN A 245 -4.66 28.87 18.60
N ARG A 246 -4.46 30.02 18.00
CA ARG A 246 -3.14 30.60 17.71
C ARG A 246 -3.05 31.98 18.33
#